data_ac25bbcc3ab80d30d7e9e425c04498de
#
_entry.id   ac25bbcc3ab80d30d7e9e425c04498de
#
_cell.length_a   1.000
_cell.length_b   1.000
_cell.length_c   1.000
_cell.angle_alpha   90.00
_cell.angle_beta   90.00
_cell.angle_gamma   90.00
#
_symmetry.space_group_name_H-M   'P 1'
#
loop_
_entity.id
_entity.type
_entity.pdbx_description
1 polymer ?
#
loop_
_entity_poly.entity_id
_entity_poly.type
_entity_poly.pdbx_seq_one_letter_code
_entity_poly.pdbx_strand_id
1 'polypeptide(L)'
;MTFEDRSNFNFQAVAVAVGVLLFGIKITAWYLTDSVAILTDALESIVNILAGSFTLYSLYLSALPQDKNHPYGHGKIEFVSAGIEGTLIVVAGCFILYEAFKRLFFQDANIDQLLGQMNAGLVLVGITGVINYLVGFIAVQKGRHSNSLALVAGGKHLQSDAYSTAGLMIGLLLILITKIAWLDAAIALIFGSIIIYTGVKIIRSSIAGIMDEADEDLIERFVDEVNRHRKSSWVDLHKVRFIKYGNHMHLDCHLTLPWYLTLRDAHKELDAFEKILFSKFGNNFEMFVHTDDCLPESCEICPLKACVHRERRFVDRVEWTKDIIILDKKHSIEDIKNPVPYNESENPAITQLTTDLKEHGALENEHHDNAK
;
A
#
# COMPACT_ATOMS: atom_id res chain seq x y z
N MET A 1 3.68 -11.06 -19.45
CA MET A 1 4.65 -10.34 -18.58
C MET A 1 5.03 -9.05 -19.28
N THR A 2 4.61 -7.92 -18.73
CA THR A 2 4.95 -6.60 -19.29
C THR A 2 6.45 -6.33 -19.17
N PHE A 3 6.94 -5.26 -19.80
CA PHE A 3 8.34 -4.84 -19.64
C PHE A 3 8.66 -4.45 -18.19
N GLU A 4 7.71 -3.82 -17.51
CA GLU A 4 7.85 -3.42 -16.10
C GLU A 4 7.89 -4.62 -15.17
N ASP A 5 6.99 -5.61 -15.36
CA ASP A 5 6.97 -6.84 -14.55
C ASP A 5 8.31 -7.57 -14.65
N ARG A 6 8.82 -7.72 -15.89
CA ARG A 6 10.11 -8.36 -16.13
C ARG A 6 11.26 -7.60 -15.49
N SER A 7 11.19 -6.28 -15.51
CA SER A 7 12.18 -5.41 -14.88
C SER A 7 12.17 -5.56 -13.35
N ASN A 8 10.97 -5.64 -12.73
CA ASN A 8 10.80 -5.83 -11.29
C ASN A 8 11.30 -7.21 -10.85
N PHE A 9 10.90 -8.25 -11.58
CA PHE A 9 11.35 -9.61 -11.35
C PHE A 9 12.87 -9.74 -11.42
N ASN A 10 13.50 -9.22 -12.48
CA ASN A 10 14.94 -9.28 -12.67
C ASN A 10 15.69 -8.53 -11.55
N PHE A 11 15.18 -7.36 -11.15
CA PHE A 11 15.77 -6.61 -10.04
C PHE A 11 15.69 -7.41 -8.74
N GLN A 12 14.53 -7.98 -8.41
CA GLN A 12 14.36 -8.79 -7.19
C GLN A 12 15.23 -10.06 -7.23
N ALA A 13 15.39 -10.69 -8.38
CA ALA A 13 16.30 -11.84 -8.53
C ALA A 13 17.76 -11.45 -8.24
N VAL A 14 18.19 -10.27 -8.71
CA VAL A 14 19.52 -9.74 -8.38
C VAL A 14 19.64 -9.43 -6.89
N ALA A 15 18.60 -8.83 -6.28
CA ALA A 15 18.58 -8.54 -4.84
C ALA A 15 18.72 -9.82 -4.00
N VAL A 16 17.99 -10.89 -4.35
CA VAL A 16 18.13 -12.20 -3.69
C VAL A 16 19.51 -12.79 -3.90
N ALA A 17 20.07 -12.70 -5.10
CA ALA A 17 21.44 -13.18 -5.39
C ALA A 17 22.49 -12.42 -4.55
N VAL A 18 22.35 -11.10 -4.40
CA VAL A 18 23.19 -10.30 -3.49
C VAL A 18 23.03 -10.77 -2.04
N GLY A 19 21.78 -11.01 -1.57
CA GLY A 19 21.53 -11.56 -0.23
C GLY A 19 22.23 -12.90 0.00
N VAL A 20 22.16 -13.82 -0.95
CA VAL A 20 22.85 -15.12 -0.89
C VAL A 20 24.38 -14.94 -0.84
N LEU A 21 24.93 -14.01 -1.65
CA LEU A 21 26.36 -13.69 -1.63
C LEU A 21 26.79 -13.13 -0.26
N LEU A 22 26.03 -12.18 0.28
CA LEU A 22 26.33 -11.61 1.61
C LEU A 22 26.24 -12.65 2.72
N PHE A 23 25.27 -13.56 2.67
CA PHE A 23 25.19 -14.70 3.58
C PHE A 23 26.42 -15.57 3.48
N GLY A 24 26.88 -15.92 2.29
CA GLY A 24 28.11 -16.70 2.07
C GLY A 24 29.36 -16.04 2.68
N ILE A 25 29.47 -14.71 2.52
CA ILE A 25 30.57 -13.92 3.13
C ILE A 25 30.48 -13.97 4.66
N LYS A 26 29.28 -13.79 5.24
CA LYS A 26 29.07 -13.82 6.70
C LYS A 26 29.36 -15.20 7.31
N ILE A 27 28.91 -16.27 6.69
CA ILE A 27 29.19 -17.64 7.12
C ILE A 27 30.69 -17.94 7.07
N THR A 28 31.38 -17.51 6.02
CA THR A 28 32.84 -17.66 5.91
C THR A 28 33.57 -16.85 6.99
N ALA A 29 33.13 -15.62 7.24
CA ALA A 29 33.67 -14.77 8.28
C ALA A 29 33.46 -15.39 9.70
N TRP A 30 32.28 -15.94 9.96
CA TRP A 30 32.00 -16.69 11.19
C TRP A 30 32.95 -17.87 11.34
N TYR A 31 33.13 -18.70 10.32
CA TYR A 31 33.99 -19.86 10.36
C TYR A 31 35.46 -19.49 10.67
N LEU A 32 35.95 -18.33 10.19
CA LEU A 32 37.32 -17.85 10.41
C LEU A 32 37.49 -17.15 11.76
N THR A 33 36.45 -16.57 12.35
CA THR A 33 36.53 -15.74 13.55
C THR A 33 35.91 -16.38 14.79
N ASP A 34 35.09 -17.42 14.61
CA ASP A 34 34.27 -18.08 15.65
C ASP A 34 33.40 -17.09 16.45
N SER A 35 33.02 -15.95 15.81
CA SER A 35 32.27 -14.89 16.43
C SER A 35 30.77 -15.18 16.43
N VAL A 36 30.17 -15.29 17.62
CA VAL A 36 28.73 -15.50 17.81
C VAL A 36 27.92 -14.34 17.19
N ALA A 37 28.40 -13.10 17.26
CA ALA A 37 27.73 -11.94 16.66
C ALA A 37 27.63 -12.07 15.14
N ILE A 38 28.69 -12.53 14.45
CA ILE A 38 28.67 -12.78 13.01
C ILE A 38 27.72 -13.93 12.66
N LEU A 39 27.68 -14.98 13.49
CA LEU A 39 26.75 -16.09 13.29
C LEU A 39 25.30 -15.62 13.39
N THR A 40 24.98 -14.80 14.38
CA THR A 40 23.62 -14.25 14.54
C THR A 40 23.20 -13.42 13.32
N ASP A 41 24.09 -12.54 12.83
CA ASP A 41 23.86 -11.74 11.62
C ASP A 41 23.76 -12.61 10.35
N ALA A 42 24.50 -13.72 10.28
CA ALA A 42 24.36 -14.68 9.19
C ALA A 42 23.01 -15.43 9.24
N LEU A 43 22.54 -15.83 10.42
CA LEU A 43 21.24 -16.48 10.59
C LEU A 43 20.07 -15.54 10.22
N GLU A 44 20.16 -14.25 10.57
CA GLU A 44 19.21 -13.24 10.13
C GLU A 44 19.17 -13.12 8.59
N SER A 45 20.34 -13.23 7.93
CA SER A 45 20.40 -13.21 6.46
C SER A 45 19.65 -14.38 5.80
N ILE A 46 19.47 -15.53 6.49
CA ILE A 46 18.60 -16.62 5.98
C ILE A 46 17.15 -16.17 5.91
N VAL A 47 16.65 -15.48 6.94
CA VAL A 47 15.28 -14.95 6.96
C VAL A 47 15.09 -13.97 5.80
N ASN A 48 16.08 -13.10 5.57
CA ASN A 48 16.04 -12.11 4.48
C ASN A 48 16.03 -12.77 3.09
N ILE A 49 16.79 -13.85 2.90
CA ILE A 49 16.78 -14.64 1.65
C ILE A 49 15.42 -15.31 1.43
N LEU A 50 14.83 -15.89 2.48
CA LEU A 50 13.51 -16.53 2.40
C LEU A 50 12.43 -15.50 2.08
N ALA A 51 12.41 -14.37 2.78
CA ALA A 51 11.49 -13.27 2.54
C ALA A 51 11.63 -12.69 1.12
N GLY A 52 12.87 -12.39 0.71
CA GLY A 52 13.16 -11.89 -0.64
C GLY A 52 12.81 -12.90 -1.74
N SER A 53 12.96 -14.22 -1.48
CA SER A 53 12.55 -15.27 -2.41
C SER A 53 11.03 -15.37 -2.52
N PHE A 54 10.31 -15.15 -1.41
CA PHE A 54 8.85 -15.09 -1.44
C PHE A 54 8.36 -13.86 -2.22
N THR A 55 8.98 -12.71 -2.04
CA THR A 55 8.71 -11.51 -2.86
C THR A 55 8.99 -11.78 -4.35
N LEU A 56 10.09 -12.46 -4.68
CA LEU A 56 10.41 -12.85 -6.06
C LEU A 56 9.33 -13.77 -6.66
N TYR A 57 8.88 -14.75 -5.89
CA TYR A 57 7.79 -15.66 -6.31
C TYR A 57 6.47 -14.91 -6.49
N SER A 58 6.17 -13.97 -5.59
CA SER A 58 4.99 -13.10 -5.69
C SER A 58 5.00 -12.27 -6.97
N LEU A 59 6.13 -11.63 -7.30
CA LEU A 59 6.31 -10.88 -8.55
C LEU A 59 6.19 -11.75 -9.81
N TYR A 60 6.68 -12.99 -9.74
CA TYR A 60 6.47 -13.95 -10.83
C TYR A 60 4.99 -14.28 -11.00
N LEU A 61 4.31 -14.57 -9.90
CA LEU A 61 2.91 -14.98 -9.93
C LEU A 61 2.01 -13.82 -10.37
N SER A 62 2.25 -12.59 -9.86
CA SER A 62 1.48 -11.40 -10.22
C SER A 62 1.56 -11.06 -11.71
N ALA A 63 2.67 -11.41 -12.34
CA ALA A 63 2.90 -11.20 -13.78
C ALA A 63 2.29 -12.28 -14.70
N LEU A 64 1.67 -13.32 -14.14
CA LEU A 64 0.94 -14.31 -14.92
C LEU A 64 -0.34 -13.72 -15.50
N PRO A 65 -0.71 -14.07 -16.74
CA PRO A 65 -1.97 -13.61 -17.32
C PRO A 65 -3.18 -14.16 -16.57
N GLN A 66 -4.32 -13.55 -16.83
CA GLN A 66 -5.62 -14.03 -16.40
C GLN A 66 -5.84 -15.49 -16.85
N ASP A 67 -6.44 -16.30 -15.97
CA ASP A 67 -6.81 -17.67 -16.23
C ASP A 67 -8.26 -17.96 -15.79
N LYS A 68 -8.73 -19.19 -15.98
CA LYS A 68 -10.11 -19.58 -15.63
C LYS A 68 -10.41 -19.46 -14.13
N ASN A 69 -9.41 -19.64 -13.28
CA ASN A 69 -9.56 -19.58 -11.83
C ASN A 69 -9.37 -18.16 -11.28
N HIS A 70 -8.59 -17.35 -12.00
CA HIS A 70 -8.25 -15.97 -11.65
C HIS A 70 -8.56 -15.04 -12.83
N PRO A 71 -9.86 -14.75 -13.09
CA PRO A 71 -10.30 -13.97 -14.26
C PRO A 71 -9.82 -12.51 -14.22
N TYR A 72 -9.48 -11.97 -13.05
CA TYR A 72 -8.88 -10.64 -12.89
C TYR A 72 -7.35 -10.67 -12.77
N GLY A 73 -6.72 -11.85 -12.96
CA GLY A 73 -5.27 -12.02 -12.84
C GLY A 73 -4.81 -12.32 -11.40
N HIS A 74 -3.50 -12.34 -11.22
CA HIS A 74 -2.84 -12.80 -10.00
C HIS A 74 -2.23 -11.65 -9.18
N GLY A 75 -2.47 -10.39 -9.56
CA GLY A 75 -1.77 -9.22 -9.00
C GLY A 75 -1.97 -9.02 -7.49
N LYS A 76 -3.09 -9.45 -6.90
CA LYS A 76 -3.34 -9.32 -5.45
C LYS A 76 -2.35 -10.10 -4.57
N ILE A 77 -1.60 -11.06 -5.13
CA ILE A 77 -0.54 -11.77 -4.40
C ILE A 77 0.55 -10.82 -3.87
N GLU A 78 0.76 -9.68 -4.54
CA GLU A 78 1.72 -8.69 -4.07
C GLU A 78 1.32 -8.07 -2.74
N PHE A 79 0.02 -7.87 -2.50
CA PHE A 79 -0.46 -7.39 -1.21
C PHE A 79 -0.23 -8.43 -0.11
N VAL A 80 -0.46 -9.72 -0.40
CA VAL A 80 -0.17 -10.82 0.55
C VAL A 80 1.32 -10.84 0.88
N SER A 81 2.19 -10.73 -0.12
CA SER A 81 3.63 -10.66 0.06
C SER A 81 4.05 -9.48 0.95
N ALA A 82 3.49 -8.29 0.66
CA ALA A 82 3.76 -7.10 1.46
C ALA A 82 3.29 -7.24 2.91
N GLY A 83 2.16 -7.90 3.15
CA GLY A 83 1.66 -8.19 4.50
C GLY A 83 2.58 -9.10 5.30
N ILE A 84 3.13 -10.13 4.66
CA ILE A 84 4.13 -11.02 5.27
C ILE A 84 5.40 -10.25 5.62
N GLU A 85 5.94 -9.47 4.66
CA GLU A 85 7.12 -8.63 4.88
C GLU A 85 6.91 -7.63 6.02
N GLY A 86 5.77 -6.93 6.02
CA GLY A 86 5.40 -5.99 7.09
C GLY A 86 5.34 -6.67 8.46
N THR A 87 4.81 -7.90 8.52
CA THR A 87 4.75 -8.69 9.76
C THR A 87 6.14 -9.06 10.26
N LEU A 88 7.03 -9.49 9.38
CA LEU A 88 8.42 -9.80 9.74
C LEU A 88 9.13 -8.55 10.30
N ILE A 89 8.93 -7.38 9.69
CA ILE A 89 9.48 -6.10 10.17
C ILE A 89 8.96 -5.77 11.58
N VAL A 90 7.64 -5.93 11.83
CA VAL A 90 7.06 -5.67 13.17
C VAL A 90 7.62 -6.63 14.21
N VAL A 91 7.72 -7.92 13.88
CA VAL A 91 8.29 -8.94 14.79
C VAL A 91 9.74 -8.61 15.13
N ALA A 92 10.57 -8.25 14.14
CA ALA A 92 11.94 -7.84 14.36
C ALA A 92 12.03 -6.59 15.25
N GLY A 93 11.22 -5.58 15.00
CA GLY A 93 11.14 -4.36 15.81
C GLY A 93 10.72 -4.64 17.26
N CYS A 94 9.72 -5.51 17.46
CA CYS A 94 9.30 -5.94 18.80
C CYS A 94 10.44 -6.67 19.55
N PHE A 95 11.19 -7.52 18.86
CA PHE A 95 12.35 -8.20 19.45
C PHE A 95 13.43 -7.21 19.87
N ILE A 96 13.73 -6.21 19.03
CA ILE A 96 14.69 -5.13 19.35
C ILE A 96 14.23 -4.36 20.60
N LEU A 97 12.94 -3.98 20.67
CA LEU A 97 12.40 -3.27 21.85
C LEU A 97 12.47 -4.12 23.12
N TYR A 98 12.15 -5.41 23.02
CA TYR A 98 12.23 -6.34 24.16
C TYR A 98 13.66 -6.44 24.69
N GLU A 99 14.65 -6.63 23.81
CA GLU A 99 16.04 -6.75 24.20
C GLU A 99 16.58 -5.42 24.77
N ALA A 100 16.21 -4.28 24.17
CA ALA A 100 16.59 -2.96 24.66
C ALA A 100 16.00 -2.70 26.05
N PHE A 101 14.73 -3.04 26.26
CA PHE A 101 14.05 -2.91 27.56
C PHE A 101 14.74 -3.78 28.63
N LYS A 102 15.04 -5.04 28.30
CA LYS A 102 15.73 -5.98 29.18
C LYS A 102 17.10 -5.44 29.61
N ARG A 103 17.87 -4.88 28.66
CA ARG A 103 19.18 -4.26 28.96
C ARG A 103 19.06 -3.03 29.84
N LEU A 104 18.02 -2.23 29.62
CA LEU A 104 17.84 -0.98 30.39
C LEU A 104 17.45 -1.22 31.85
N PHE A 105 16.62 -2.25 32.13
CA PHE A 105 16.02 -2.43 33.46
C PHE A 105 16.53 -3.64 34.25
N PHE A 106 17.10 -4.64 33.57
CA PHE A 106 17.43 -5.93 34.21
C PHE A 106 18.88 -6.38 34.06
N GLN A 107 19.69 -5.68 33.27
CA GLN A 107 21.09 -6.04 33.08
C GLN A 107 21.99 -4.86 33.47
N ASP A 108 22.97 -5.13 34.36
CA ASP A 108 24.10 -4.24 34.56
C ASP A 108 24.99 -4.30 33.30
N ALA A 109 24.92 -3.26 32.47
CA ALA A 109 25.66 -3.19 31.24
C ALA A 109 27.16 -3.08 31.54
N ASN A 110 27.89 -4.17 31.37
CA ASN A 110 29.35 -4.18 31.48
C ASN A 110 29.96 -3.55 30.22
N ILE A 111 30.46 -2.31 30.35
CA ILE A 111 31.04 -1.51 29.26
C ILE A 111 32.18 -2.27 28.59
N ASP A 112 33.02 -2.96 29.35
CA ASP A 112 34.18 -3.71 28.81
C ASP A 112 33.74 -4.88 27.94
N GLN A 113 32.60 -5.52 28.26
CA GLN A 113 32.03 -6.58 27.45
C GLN A 113 31.41 -6.03 26.14
N LEU A 114 30.73 -4.88 26.20
CA LEU A 114 30.19 -4.22 25.02
C LEU A 114 31.30 -3.74 24.07
N LEU A 115 32.37 -3.15 24.62
CA LEU A 115 33.51 -2.69 23.82
C LEU A 115 34.37 -3.83 23.28
N GLY A 116 34.44 -4.97 24.01
CA GLY A 116 35.15 -6.17 23.56
C GLY A 116 34.54 -6.83 22.32
N GLN A 117 33.28 -6.49 21.96
CA GLN A 117 32.62 -6.92 20.72
C GLN A 117 33.05 -6.10 19.50
N MET A 118 33.79 -4.99 19.68
CA MET A 118 34.31 -4.17 18.58
C MET A 118 35.50 -4.86 17.89
N ASN A 119 35.19 -5.77 17.00
CA ASN A 119 36.17 -6.51 16.20
C ASN A 119 35.91 -6.32 14.68
N ALA A 120 36.72 -6.98 13.86
CA ALA A 120 36.56 -6.98 12.40
C ALA A 120 35.14 -7.40 11.95
N GLY A 121 34.41 -8.17 12.75
CA GLY A 121 33.05 -8.58 12.50
C GLY A 121 32.07 -7.41 12.48
N LEU A 122 32.21 -6.43 13.39
CA LEU A 122 31.36 -5.24 13.41
C LEU A 122 31.52 -4.39 12.15
N VAL A 123 32.71 -4.27 11.61
CA VAL A 123 32.98 -3.57 10.35
C VAL A 123 32.27 -4.28 9.18
N LEU A 124 32.32 -5.61 9.16
CA LEU A 124 31.65 -6.41 8.14
C LEU A 124 30.13 -6.22 8.20
N VAL A 125 29.55 -6.28 9.41
CA VAL A 125 28.11 -6.02 9.63
C VAL A 125 27.74 -4.61 9.17
N GLY A 126 28.57 -3.61 9.46
CA GLY A 126 28.36 -2.23 8.95
C GLY A 126 28.36 -2.14 7.42
N ILE A 127 29.31 -2.82 6.74
CA ILE A 127 29.38 -2.84 5.27
C ILE A 127 28.12 -3.53 4.69
N THR A 128 27.72 -4.67 5.24
CA THR A 128 26.50 -5.36 4.78
C THR A 128 25.24 -4.55 5.02
N GLY A 129 25.17 -3.80 6.13
CA GLY A 129 24.08 -2.85 6.40
C GLY A 129 24.00 -1.74 5.35
N VAL A 130 25.13 -1.18 4.91
CA VAL A 130 25.15 -0.17 3.82
C VAL A 130 24.67 -0.79 2.51
N ILE A 131 25.08 -2.00 2.17
CA ILE A 131 24.66 -2.69 0.95
C ILE A 131 23.14 -2.95 1.01
N ASN A 132 22.62 -3.47 2.13
CA ASN A 132 21.19 -3.69 2.33
C ASN A 132 20.39 -2.39 2.19
N TYR A 133 20.89 -1.28 2.75
CA TYR A 133 20.24 0.02 2.61
C TYR A 133 20.16 0.46 1.15
N LEU A 134 21.25 0.36 0.39
CA LEU A 134 21.30 0.76 -1.02
C LEU A 134 20.36 -0.10 -1.89
N VAL A 135 20.41 -1.42 -1.72
CA VAL A 135 19.51 -2.34 -2.43
C VAL A 135 18.05 -2.06 -2.06
N GLY A 136 17.76 -1.89 -0.77
CA GLY A 136 16.43 -1.55 -0.27
C GLY A 136 15.92 -0.20 -0.78
N PHE A 137 16.78 0.81 -0.85
CA PHE A 137 16.44 2.12 -1.39
C PHE A 137 16.04 2.06 -2.88
N ILE A 138 16.82 1.34 -3.69
CA ILE A 138 16.52 1.15 -5.11
C ILE A 138 15.22 0.33 -5.27
N ALA A 139 15.02 -0.72 -4.44
CA ALA A 139 13.79 -1.50 -4.43
C ALA A 139 12.55 -0.64 -4.16
N VAL A 140 12.60 0.22 -3.12
CA VAL A 140 11.50 1.13 -2.78
C VAL A 140 11.22 2.12 -3.90
N GLN A 141 12.25 2.73 -4.49
CA GLN A 141 12.05 3.67 -5.61
C GLN A 141 11.41 2.97 -6.81
N LYS A 142 11.94 1.79 -7.17
CA LYS A 142 11.46 1.01 -8.30
C LYS A 142 10.02 0.54 -8.05
N GLY A 143 9.73 0.01 -6.86
CA GLY A 143 8.39 -0.44 -6.48
C GLY A 143 7.35 0.68 -6.49
N ARG A 144 7.72 1.89 -6.07
CA ARG A 144 6.84 3.06 -6.16
C ARG A 144 6.56 3.48 -7.60
N HIS A 145 7.57 3.40 -8.49
CA HIS A 145 7.40 3.75 -9.89
C HIS A 145 6.50 2.76 -10.63
N SER A 146 6.63 1.47 -10.33
CA SER A 146 5.85 0.39 -10.93
C SER A 146 4.57 0.02 -10.16
N ASN A 147 4.21 0.76 -9.11
CA ASN A 147 3.07 0.47 -8.22
C ASN A 147 3.10 -0.94 -7.61
N SER A 148 4.28 -1.56 -7.45
CA SER A 148 4.46 -2.86 -6.82
C SER A 148 4.63 -2.74 -5.31
N LEU A 149 3.61 -3.10 -4.54
CA LEU A 149 3.67 -3.04 -3.08
C LEU A 149 4.63 -4.11 -2.51
N ALA A 150 4.74 -5.28 -3.14
CA ALA A 150 5.67 -6.32 -2.74
C ALA A 150 7.14 -5.83 -2.80
N LEU A 151 7.51 -5.14 -3.90
CA LEU A 151 8.85 -4.59 -4.06
C LEU A 151 9.14 -3.47 -3.06
N VAL A 152 8.15 -2.61 -2.76
CA VAL A 152 8.26 -1.57 -1.72
C VAL A 152 8.44 -2.21 -0.34
N ALA A 153 7.66 -3.24 0.00
CA ALA A 153 7.73 -3.91 1.29
C ALA A 153 9.08 -4.62 1.49
N GLY A 154 9.54 -5.42 0.51
CA GLY A 154 10.85 -6.06 0.56
C GLY A 154 12.01 -5.07 0.66
N GLY A 155 11.92 -3.94 -0.07
CA GLY A 155 12.88 -2.84 0.04
C GLY A 155 12.88 -2.18 1.42
N LYS A 156 11.71 -2.01 2.04
CA LYS A 156 11.56 -1.49 3.40
C LYS A 156 12.09 -2.46 4.46
N HIS A 157 11.94 -3.77 4.24
CA HIS A 157 12.54 -4.80 5.07
C HIS A 157 14.07 -4.64 5.12
N LEU A 158 14.73 -4.60 3.96
CA LEU A 158 16.19 -4.38 3.87
C LEU A 158 16.64 -3.05 4.49
N GLN A 159 15.85 -1.97 4.37
CA GLN A 159 16.13 -0.70 5.04
C GLN A 159 16.00 -0.82 6.57
N SER A 160 15.01 -1.58 7.06
CA SER A 160 14.82 -1.81 8.51
C SER A 160 16.01 -2.53 9.13
N ASP A 161 16.56 -3.53 8.44
CA ASP A 161 17.79 -4.24 8.87
C ASP A 161 18.97 -3.28 8.91
N ALA A 162 19.09 -2.41 7.89
CA ALA A 162 20.15 -1.40 7.88
C ALA A 162 20.00 -0.38 9.01
N TYR A 163 18.77 0.00 9.38
CA TYR A 163 18.52 0.89 10.54
C TYR A 163 18.86 0.21 11.86
N SER A 164 18.54 -1.07 12.02
CA SER A 164 18.95 -1.87 13.17
C SER A 164 20.49 -1.86 13.32
N THR A 165 21.19 -2.15 12.22
CA THR A 165 22.66 -2.11 12.17
C THR A 165 23.20 -0.72 12.49
N ALA A 166 22.63 0.34 11.93
CA ALA A 166 23.04 1.73 12.21
C ALA A 166 22.82 2.09 13.67
N GLY A 167 21.70 1.69 14.25
CA GLY A 167 21.39 1.87 15.68
C GLY A 167 22.45 1.24 16.57
N LEU A 168 22.82 -0.02 16.29
CA LEU A 168 23.89 -0.72 17.00
C LEU A 168 25.23 0.02 16.89
N MET A 169 25.64 0.43 15.70
CA MET A 169 26.89 1.15 15.45
C MET A 169 26.96 2.49 16.18
N ILE A 170 25.85 3.26 16.12
CA ILE A 170 25.73 4.55 16.82
C ILE A 170 25.77 4.34 18.35
N GLY A 171 25.05 3.35 18.86
CA GLY A 171 25.04 2.99 20.27
C GLY A 171 26.44 2.69 20.80
N LEU A 172 27.17 1.81 20.12
CA LEU A 172 28.55 1.47 20.47
C LEU A 172 29.50 2.67 20.40
N LEU A 173 29.38 3.51 19.39
CA LEU A 173 30.18 4.74 19.25
C LEU A 173 29.93 5.71 20.41
N LEU A 174 28.67 5.90 20.80
CA LEU A 174 28.32 6.76 21.93
C LEU A 174 28.83 6.22 23.26
N ILE A 175 28.78 4.90 23.49
CA ILE A 175 29.38 4.28 24.68
C ILE A 175 30.89 4.53 24.72
N LEU A 176 31.58 4.41 23.58
CA LEU A 176 33.01 4.72 23.50
C LEU A 176 33.35 6.12 23.95
N ILE A 177 32.57 7.12 23.51
CA ILE A 177 32.81 8.54 23.78
C ILE A 177 32.37 8.92 25.20
N THR A 178 31.18 8.48 25.60
CA THR A 178 30.51 8.97 26.83
C THR A 178 30.77 8.06 28.04
N LYS A 179 31.10 6.81 27.83
CA LYS A 179 31.14 5.74 28.86
C LYS A 179 29.81 5.51 29.57
N ILE A 180 28.68 5.87 28.91
CA ILE A 180 27.34 5.75 29.47
C ILE A 180 26.61 4.57 28.77
N ALA A 181 26.49 3.46 29.47
CA ALA A 181 26.05 2.18 28.91
C ALA A 181 24.56 2.18 28.50
N TRP A 182 23.69 2.91 29.21
CA TRP A 182 22.24 2.92 28.89
C TRP A 182 21.89 3.59 27.56
N LEU A 183 22.82 4.37 26.96
CA LEU A 183 22.59 5.04 25.69
C LEU A 183 22.36 4.05 24.53
N ASP A 184 23.01 2.89 24.54
CA ASP A 184 22.77 1.82 23.56
C ASP A 184 21.31 1.38 23.57
N ALA A 185 20.78 1.07 24.75
CA ALA A 185 19.39 0.69 24.91
C ALA A 185 18.43 1.79 24.48
N ALA A 186 18.72 3.07 24.82
CA ALA A 186 17.89 4.18 24.40
C ALA A 186 17.82 4.35 22.87
N ILE A 187 18.96 4.20 22.18
CA ILE A 187 19.03 4.24 20.72
C ILE A 187 18.27 3.06 20.12
N ALA A 188 18.45 1.86 20.65
CA ALA A 188 17.71 0.68 20.20
C ALA A 188 16.19 0.83 20.35
N LEU A 189 15.71 1.49 21.42
CA LEU A 189 14.29 1.81 21.58
C LEU A 189 13.79 2.77 20.48
N ILE A 190 14.57 3.78 20.11
CA ILE A 190 14.20 4.74 19.05
C ILE A 190 14.12 4.01 17.71
N PHE A 191 15.18 3.29 17.31
CA PHE A 191 15.18 2.60 16.02
C PHE A 191 14.15 1.47 15.96
N GLY A 192 13.97 0.69 17.02
CA GLY A 192 12.94 -0.33 17.11
C GLY A 192 11.52 0.24 16.93
N SER A 193 11.25 1.40 17.51
CA SER A 193 9.95 2.08 17.34
C SER A 193 9.72 2.53 15.89
N ILE A 194 10.76 3.06 15.21
CA ILE A 194 10.69 3.46 13.81
C ILE A 194 10.44 2.23 12.91
N ILE A 195 11.10 1.11 13.22
CA ILE A 195 10.95 -0.16 12.49
C ILE A 195 9.51 -0.67 12.62
N ILE A 196 8.95 -0.72 13.85
CA ILE A 196 7.55 -1.14 14.09
C ILE A 196 6.58 -0.23 13.32
N TYR A 197 6.74 1.09 13.41
CA TYR A 197 5.89 2.03 12.67
C TYR A 197 5.91 1.75 11.17
N THR A 198 7.10 1.48 10.60
CA THR A 198 7.25 1.15 9.18
C THR A 198 6.51 -0.15 8.83
N GLY A 199 6.68 -1.21 9.64
CA GLY A 199 6.01 -2.49 9.42
C GLY A 199 4.49 -2.40 9.52
N VAL A 200 3.97 -1.71 10.53
CA VAL A 200 2.52 -1.47 10.69
C VAL A 200 1.96 -0.71 9.49
N LYS A 201 2.66 0.29 8.98
CA LYS A 201 2.23 1.02 7.78
C LYS A 201 2.16 0.12 6.54
N ILE A 202 3.12 -0.81 6.38
CA ILE A 202 3.11 -1.77 5.27
C ILE A 202 1.93 -2.75 5.42
N ILE A 203 1.70 -3.30 6.61
CA ILE A 203 0.57 -4.20 6.89
C ILE A 203 -0.75 -3.47 6.58
N ARG A 204 -0.90 -2.22 7.02
CA ARG A 204 -2.10 -1.41 6.74
C ARG A 204 -2.31 -1.22 5.23
N SER A 205 -1.25 -0.91 4.47
CA SER A 205 -1.33 -0.79 3.02
C SER A 205 -1.65 -2.12 2.33
N SER A 206 -1.14 -3.23 2.85
CA SER A 206 -1.46 -4.58 2.38
C SER A 206 -2.94 -4.90 2.55
N ILE A 207 -3.48 -4.70 3.76
CA ILE A 207 -4.89 -4.91 4.07
C ILE A 207 -5.77 -4.01 3.19
N ALA A 208 -5.43 -2.73 3.06
CA ALA A 208 -6.12 -1.79 2.19
C ALA A 208 -6.20 -2.29 0.73
N GLY A 209 -5.09 -2.80 0.19
CA GLY A 209 -5.06 -3.34 -1.16
C GLY A 209 -5.85 -4.65 -1.32
N ILE A 210 -5.88 -5.53 -0.31
CA ILE A 210 -6.69 -6.75 -0.32
C ILE A 210 -8.19 -6.41 -0.26
N MET A 211 -8.54 -5.40 0.55
CA MET A 211 -9.92 -4.95 0.77
C MET A 211 -10.44 -3.98 -0.30
N ASP A 212 -9.63 -3.70 -1.33
CA ASP A 212 -9.97 -2.76 -2.41
C ASP A 212 -10.31 -1.34 -1.90
N GLU A 213 -9.57 -0.89 -0.86
CA GLU A 213 -9.74 0.45 -0.29
C GLU A 213 -9.44 1.52 -1.34
N ALA A 214 -10.28 2.55 -1.37
CA ALA A 214 -10.17 3.63 -2.34
C ALA A 214 -8.83 4.37 -2.22
N ASP A 215 -8.17 4.57 -3.36
CA ASP A 215 -6.96 5.39 -3.46
C ASP A 215 -7.36 6.82 -3.79
N GLU A 216 -7.37 7.69 -2.78
CA GLU A 216 -7.78 9.09 -2.93
C GLU A 216 -6.93 9.85 -3.96
N ASP A 217 -5.60 9.63 -3.97
CA ASP A 217 -4.70 10.28 -4.93
C ASP A 217 -4.99 9.84 -6.37
N LEU A 218 -5.40 8.59 -6.55
CA LEU A 218 -5.80 8.06 -7.86
C LEU A 218 -7.12 8.68 -8.33
N ILE A 219 -8.11 8.75 -7.42
CA ILE A 219 -9.41 9.37 -7.71
C ILE A 219 -9.24 10.85 -8.06
N GLU A 220 -8.40 11.60 -7.34
CA GLU A 220 -8.15 13.01 -7.59
C GLU A 220 -7.51 13.23 -8.97
N ARG A 221 -6.50 12.44 -9.33
CA ARG A 221 -5.90 12.48 -10.67
C ARG A 221 -6.87 12.11 -11.78
N PHE A 222 -7.79 11.20 -11.52
CA PHE A 222 -8.86 10.83 -12.45
C PHE A 222 -9.85 11.98 -12.63
N VAL A 223 -10.32 12.59 -11.55
CA VAL A 223 -11.23 13.76 -11.56
C VAL A 223 -10.65 14.90 -12.37
N ASP A 224 -9.37 15.24 -12.13
CA ASP A 224 -8.67 16.29 -12.86
C ASP A 224 -8.64 16.02 -14.36
N GLU A 225 -8.34 14.78 -14.75
CA GLU A 225 -8.23 14.40 -16.16
C GLU A 225 -9.58 14.42 -16.87
N VAL A 226 -10.62 13.87 -16.21
CA VAL A 226 -11.96 13.84 -16.79
C VAL A 226 -12.56 15.23 -16.88
N ASN A 227 -12.43 16.08 -15.84
CA ASN A 227 -12.92 17.47 -15.89
C ASN A 227 -12.25 18.29 -16.99
N ARG A 228 -10.95 18.08 -17.23
CA ARG A 228 -10.19 18.77 -18.29
C ARG A 228 -10.73 18.48 -19.69
N HIS A 229 -11.22 17.26 -19.91
CA HIS A 229 -11.66 16.78 -21.21
C HIS A 229 -13.18 16.57 -21.31
N ARG A 230 -13.93 16.98 -20.28
CA ARG A 230 -15.37 16.74 -20.18
C ARG A 230 -16.15 17.33 -21.33
N LYS A 231 -16.86 16.48 -22.08
CA LYS A 231 -17.77 16.88 -23.15
C LYS A 231 -19.11 17.36 -22.61
N SER A 232 -19.86 18.15 -23.41
CA SER A 232 -21.20 18.58 -23.05
C SER A 232 -22.25 17.45 -23.07
N SER A 233 -21.96 16.36 -23.81
CA SER A 233 -22.76 15.13 -23.84
C SER A 233 -22.58 14.25 -22.60
N TRP A 234 -21.50 14.43 -21.83
CA TRP A 234 -21.27 13.71 -20.59
C TRP A 234 -21.96 14.45 -19.45
N VAL A 235 -23.23 14.09 -19.26
CA VAL A 235 -24.14 14.82 -18.38
C VAL A 235 -23.73 14.66 -16.94
N ASP A 236 -23.52 13.41 -16.50
CA ASP A 236 -23.16 13.07 -15.14
C ASP A 236 -22.19 11.91 -15.10
N LEU A 237 -21.36 11.86 -14.05
CA LEU A 237 -20.43 10.78 -13.74
C LEU A 237 -20.56 10.44 -12.26
N HIS A 238 -20.88 9.18 -11.95
CA HIS A 238 -21.11 8.74 -10.59
C HIS A 238 -20.68 7.28 -10.40
N LYS A 239 -20.70 6.78 -9.16
CA LYS A 239 -20.32 5.41 -8.78
C LYS A 239 -18.93 5.03 -9.28
N VAL A 240 -17.99 5.97 -9.20
CA VAL A 240 -16.60 5.73 -9.61
C VAL A 240 -15.90 4.89 -8.55
N ARG A 241 -15.36 3.73 -8.95
CA ARG A 241 -14.64 2.80 -8.09
C ARG A 241 -13.37 2.33 -8.78
N PHE A 242 -12.27 2.31 -8.03
CA PHE A 242 -11.00 1.78 -8.51
C PHE A 242 -10.61 0.55 -7.72
N ILE A 243 -10.19 -0.49 -8.43
CA ILE A 243 -9.64 -1.71 -7.86
C ILE A 243 -8.22 -1.89 -8.41
N LYS A 244 -7.27 -2.24 -7.54
CA LYS A 244 -5.88 -2.50 -7.91
C LYS A 244 -5.55 -3.98 -7.81
N TYR A 245 -4.92 -4.50 -8.87
CA TYR A 245 -4.40 -5.87 -8.92
C TYR A 245 -2.89 -5.80 -9.24
N GLY A 246 -2.07 -5.56 -8.20
CA GLY A 246 -0.64 -5.26 -8.41
C GLY A 246 -0.47 -3.95 -9.19
N ASN A 247 0.16 -4.02 -10.37
CA ASN A 247 0.35 -2.89 -11.28
C ASN A 247 -0.82 -2.65 -12.24
N HIS A 248 -1.84 -3.51 -12.25
CA HIS A 248 -3.06 -3.34 -13.04
C HIS A 248 -4.12 -2.57 -12.23
N MET A 249 -4.84 -1.71 -12.92
CA MET A 249 -5.95 -0.93 -12.36
C MET A 249 -7.23 -1.21 -13.12
N HIS A 250 -8.32 -1.41 -12.39
CA HIS A 250 -9.66 -1.57 -12.94
C HIS A 250 -10.55 -0.43 -12.43
N LEU A 251 -11.28 0.20 -13.36
CA LEU A 251 -12.24 1.27 -13.09
C LEU A 251 -13.63 0.77 -13.39
N ASP A 252 -14.52 0.88 -12.41
CA ASP A 252 -15.97 0.83 -12.60
C ASP A 252 -16.54 2.21 -12.44
N CYS A 253 -17.39 2.65 -13.36
CA CYS A 253 -18.13 3.90 -13.22
C CYS A 253 -19.42 3.92 -14.05
N HIS A 254 -20.30 4.85 -13.72
CA HIS A 254 -21.51 5.14 -14.47
C HIS A 254 -21.38 6.51 -15.17
N LEU A 255 -21.62 6.54 -16.48
CA LEU A 255 -21.61 7.74 -17.28
C LEU A 255 -23.00 8.00 -17.86
N THR A 256 -23.64 9.09 -17.44
CA THR A 256 -24.95 9.49 -17.95
C THR A 256 -24.81 10.22 -19.28
N LEU A 257 -25.46 9.70 -20.30
CA LEU A 257 -25.52 10.24 -21.67
C LEU A 257 -26.95 10.65 -22.06
N PRO A 258 -27.11 11.47 -23.11
CA PRO A 258 -28.45 11.77 -23.64
C PRO A 258 -29.18 10.50 -24.08
N TRP A 259 -30.41 10.29 -23.56
CA TRP A 259 -31.22 9.08 -23.78
C TRP A 259 -31.54 8.80 -25.26
N TYR A 260 -31.55 9.83 -26.08
CA TYR A 260 -31.89 9.71 -27.52
C TYR A 260 -30.68 9.30 -28.39
N LEU A 261 -29.52 9.11 -27.84
CA LEU A 261 -28.39 8.57 -28.59
C LEU A 261 -28.66 7.12 -28.99
N THR A 262 -28.32 6.80 -30.24
CA THR A 262 -28.30 5.38 -30.63
C THR A 262 -27.19 4.64 -29.85
N LEU A 263 -27.34 3.33 -29.66
CA LEU A 263 -26.31 2.53 -29.01
C LEU A 263 -24.94 2.74 -29.67
N ARG A 264 -24.89 2.90 -31.00
CA ARG A 264 -23.64 3.17 -31.73
C ARG A 264 -23.04 4.53 -31.39
N ASP A 265 -23.84 5.54 -31.18
CA ASP A 265 -23.36 6.88 -30.85
C ASP A 265 -22.96 6.97 -29.39
N ALA A 266 -23.68 6.32 -28.48
CA ALA A 266 -23.30 6.18 -27.10
C ALA A 266 -21.93 5.45 -26.99
N HIS A 267 -21.71 4.38 -27.76
CA HIS A 267 -20.43 3.67 -27.80
C HIS A 267 -19.26 4.55 -28.28
N LYS A 268 -19.49 5.45 -29.24
CA LYS A 268 -18.46 6.43 -29.65
C LYS A 268 -18.09 7.41 -28.52
N GLU A 269 -19.05 7.76 -27.67
CA GLU A 269 -18.76 8.59 -26.49
C GLU A 269 -17.93 7.83 -25.46
N LEU A 270 -18.21 6.53 -25.27
CA LEU A 270 -17.38 5.64 -24.42
C LEU A 270 -15.97 5.50 -24.97
N ASP A 271 -15.81 5.24 -26.28
CA ASP A 271 -14.48 5.16 -26.91
C ASP A 271 -13.67 6.45 -26.70
N ALA A 272 -14.34 7.60 -26.71
CA ALA A 272 -13.69 8.88 -26.48
C ALA A 272 -13.28 9.07 -25.00
N PHE A 273 -14.12 8.62 -24.07
CA PHE A 273 -13.83 8.62 -22.63
C PHE A 273 -12.66 7.69 -22.32
N GLU A 274 -12.71 6.49 -22.84
CA GLU A 274 -11.67 5.47 -22.71
C GLU A 274 -10.32 5.95 -23.24
N LYS A 275 -10.27 6.55 -24.44
CA LYS A 275 -9.02 7.09 -25.02
C LYS A 275 -8.34 8.13 -24.14
N ILE A 276 -9.11 9.00 -23.49
CA ILE A 276 -8.57 10.00 -22.57
C ILE A 276 -7.88 9.31 -21.38
N LEU A 277 -8.57 8.32 -20.79
CA LEU A 277 -8.06 7.62 -19.63
C LEU A 277 -6.85 6.73 -19.95
N PHE A 278 -6.86 5.99 -21.07
CA PHE A 278 -5.70 5.23 -21.51
C PHE A 278 -4.49 6.10 -21.80
N SER A 279 -4.69 7.31 -22.34
CA SER A 279 -3.57 8.24 -22.57
C SER A 279 -2.91 8.70 -21.27
N LYS A 280 -3.64 8.73 -20.17
CA LYS A 280 -3.18 9.18 -18.86
C LYS A 280 -2.66 8.07 -17.97
N PHE A 281 -3.38 6.94 -17.92
CA PHE A 281 -3.11 5.84 -16.99
C PHE A 281 -2.36 4.67 -17.63
N GLY A 282 -2.22 4.67 -18.96
CA GLY A 282 -1.45 3.67 -19.70
C GLY A 282 -2.22 2.38 -19.98
N ASN A 283 -1.50 1.36 -20.49
CA ASN A 283 -2.10 0.11 -20.99
C ASN A 283 -2.46 -0.91 -19.88
N ASN A 284 -2.02 -0.67 -18.65
CA ASN A 284 -2.35 -1.52 -17.49
C ASN A 284 -3.65 -1.06 -16.81
N PHE A 285 -4.48 -0.35 -17.56
CA PHE A 285 -5.76 0.20 -17.11
C PHE A 285 -6.88 -0.50 -17.86
N GLU A 286 -7.79 -1.11 -17.14
CA GLU A 286 -9.02 -1.73 -17.63
C GLU A 286 -10.21 -0.97 -17.09
N MET A 287 -11.26 -0.82 -17.87
CA MET A 287 -12.43 -0.09 -17.40
C MET A 287 -13.73 -0.76 -17.83
N PHE A 288 -14.71 -0.68 -16.96
CA PHE A 288 -16.09 -1.00 -17.24
C PHE A 288 -16.97 0.23 -16.99
N VAL A 289 -17.54 0.78 -18.05
CA VAL A 289 -18.42 1.95 -17.97
C VAL A 289 -19.86 1.52 -18.22
N HIS A 290 -20.68 1.65 -17.19
CA HIS A 290 -22.11 1.54 -17.35
C HIS A 290 -22.66 2.86 -17.92
N THR A 291 -23.41 2.77 -19.02
CA THR A 291 -24.05 3.95 -19.59
C THR A 291 -25.46 4.09 -19.06
N ASP A 292 -25.72 5.23 -18.43
CA ASP A 292 -27.04 5.61 -17.98
C ASP A 292 -27.72 6.60 -18.96
N ASP A 293 -29.03 6.53 -19.06
CA ASP A 293 -29.84 7.53 -19.76
C ASP A 293 -30.04 8.79 -18.90
N CYS A 294 -30.09 9.96 -19.51
CA CYS A 294 -30.46 11.17 -18.80
C CYS A 294 -31.98 11.19 -18.54
N LEU A 295 -32.35 11.58 -17.32
CA LEU A 295 -33.75 11.78 -16.89
C LEU A 295 -34.15 13.24 -17.04
N PRO A 296 -35.47 13.60 -16.94
CA PRO A 296 -35.92 15.00 -16.97
C PRO A 296 -35.18 15.90 -15.97
N GLU A 297 -34.87 15.40 -14.77
CA GLU A 297 -34.10 16.09 -13.73
C GLU A 297 -32.68 16.39 -14.18
N SER A 298 -32.08 15.51 -14.96
CA SER A 298 -30.73 15.70 -15.50
C SER A 298 -30.61 16.90 -16.43
N CYS A 299 -31.75 17.40 -16.97
CA CYS A 299 -31.77 18.60 -17.81
C CYS A 299 -31.26 19.84 -17.09
N GLU A 300 -31.46 19.93 -15.77
CA GLU A 300 -31.07 21.09 -14.96
C GLU A 300 -29.56 21.21 -14.82
N ILE A 301 -28.82 20.08 -14.90
CA ILE A 301 -27.35 20.00 -14.82
C ILE A 301 -26.67 19.78 -16.18
N CYS A 302 -27.45 19.50 -17.24
CA CYS A 302 -26.93 19.16 -18.56
C CYS A 302 -26.57 20.40 -19.39
N PRO A 303 -25.28 20.62 -19.74
CA PRO A 303 -24.85 21.80 -20.48
C PRO A 303 -25.09 21.73 -21.99
N LEU A 304 -25.69 20.64 -22.51
CA LEU A 304 -25.93 20.43 -23.95
C LEU A 304 -26.97 21.42 -24.50
N LYS A 305 -26.52 22.51 -25.12
CA LYS A 305 -27.38 23.61 -25.59
C LYS A 305 -28.32 23.18 -26.71
N ALA A 306 -27.90 22.30 -27.60
CA ALA A 306 -28.66 21.88 -28.79
C ALA A 306 -29.62 20.69 -28.54
N CYS A 307 -29.95 20.39 -27.29
CA CYS A 307 -30.86 19.30 -26.96
C CYS A 307 -32.32 19.64 -27.30
N VAL A 308 -32.87 19.00 -28.34
CA VAL A 308 -34.28 19.17 -28.78
C VAL A 308 -35.29 18.48 -27.87
N HIS A 309 -34.79 17.55 -27.00
CA HIS A 309 -35.59 16.79 -26.03
C HIS A 309 -35.52 17.38 -24.61
N ARG A 310 -35.01 18.60 -24.45
CA ARG A 310 -34.87 19.21 -23.13
C ARG A 310 -36.24 19.50 -22.52
N GLU A 311 -36.51 18.96 -21.34
CA GLU A 311 -37.77 19.12 -20.61
C GLU A 311 -37.68 20.19 -19.53
N ARG A 312 -36.50 20.40 -18.93
CA ARG A 312 -36.27 21.42 -17.88
C ARG A 312 -35.15 22.38 -18.28
N ARG A 313 -35.22 23.61 -17.78
CA ARG A 313 -34.21 24.64 -18.06
C ARG A 313 -32.90 24.27 -17.40
N PHE A 314 -31.82 24.44 -18.12
CA PHE A 314 -30.45 24.34 -17.54
C PHE A 314 -30.27 25.38 -16.43
N VAL A 315 -29.78 24.96 -15.29
CA VAL A 315 -29.52 25.81 -14.13
C VAL A 315 -28.00 25.98 -13.96
N ASP A 316 -27.30 24.90 -13.68
CA ASP A 316 -25.83 24.90 -13.51
C ASP A 316 -25.28 23.51 -13.75
N ARG A 317 -23.97 23.41 -13.90
CA ARG A 317 -23.24 22.16 -14.14
C ARG A 317 -22.66 21.62 -12.83
N VAL A 318 -22.93 20.35 -12.51
CA VAL A 318 -22.27 19.68 -11.39
C VAL A 318 -20.77 19.63 -11.63
N GLU A 319 -19.99 20.20 -10.73
CA GLU A 319 -18.54 20.03 -10.72
C GLU A 319 -18.21 18.63 -10.21
N TRP A 320 -17.46 17.86 -10.98
CA TRP A 320 -17.05 16.53 -10.57
C TRP A 320 -15.88 16.66 -9.61
N THR A 321 -16.12 16.39 -8.34
CA THR A 321 -15.11 16.29 -7.28
C THR A 321 -15.01 14.85 -6.80
N LYS A 322 -13.95 14.52 -6.08
CA LYS A 322 -13.75 13.16 -5.55
C LYS A 322 -14.95 12.70 -4.70
N ASP A 323 -15.49 13.59 -3.86
CA ASP A 323 -16.59 13.26 -2.94
C ASP A 323 -17.91 13.02 -3.65
N ILE A 324 -18.11 13.66 -4.81
CA ILE A 324 -19.34 13.56 -5.59
C ILE A 324 -19.33 12.31 -6.48
N ILE A 325 -18.25 12.07 -7.23
CA ILE A 325 -18.23 10.99 -8.23
C ILE A 325 -18.27 9.58 -7.65
N ILE A 326 -17.90 9.40 -6.38
CA ILE A 326 -17.95 8.11 -5.68
C ILE A 326 -19.36 7.72 -5.24
N LEU A 327 -20.31 8.67 -5.20
CA LEU A 327 -21.69 8.42 -4.76
C LEU A 327 -22.40 7.46 -5.70
N ASP A 328 -23.20 6.54 -5.13
CA ASP A 328 -23.99 5.55 -5.86
C ASP A 328 -25.38 6.12 -6.23
N LYS A 329 -25.40 7.30 -6.86
CA LYS A 329 -26.62 7.96 -7.34
C LYS A 329 -26.33 8.92 -8.48
N LYS A 330 -27.31 9.11 -9.39
CA LYS A 330 -27.27 10.21 -10.35
C LYS A 330 -27.37 11.55 -9.62
N HIS A 331 -26.57 12.53 -10.03
CA HIS A 331 -26.55 13.83 -9.40
C HIS A 331 -27.69 14.73 -9.92
N SER A 332 -28.11 15.64 -9.08
CA SER A 332 -29.16 16.65 -9.36
C SER A 332 -28.68 18.05 -8.99
N ILE A 333 -29.48 19.06 -9.29
CA ILE A 333 -29.17 20.44 -8.88
C ILE A 333 -29.18 20.64 -7.36
N GLU A 334 -29.85 19.75 -6.61
CA GLU A 334 -29.89 19.81 -5.16
C GLU A 334 -28.51 19.42 -4.56
N ASP A 335 -27.78 18.52 -5.22
CA ASP A 335 -26.43 18.12 -4.79
C ASP A 335 -25.41 19.25 -4.95
N ILE A 336 -25.67 20.22 -5.86
CA ILE A 336 -24.86 21.45 -5.98
C ILE A 336 -25.19 22.43 -4.86
N LYS A 337 -26.48 22.60 -4.53
CA LYS A 337 -26.92 23.56 -3.53
C LYS A 337 -26.62 23.15 -2.10
N ASN A 338 -26.67 21.85 -1.86
CA ASN A 338 -26.42 21.24 -0.56
C ASN A 338 -25.42 20.08 -0.74
N PRO A 339 -24.13 20.36 -0.96
CA PRO A 339 -23.13 19.31 -1.05
C PRO A 339 -23.10 18.53 0.26
N VAL A 340 -23.66 17.32 0.26
CA VAL A 340 -23.59 16.41 1.39
C VAL A 340 -22.21 15.75 1.33
N PRO A 341 -21.32 16.01 2.28
CA PRO A 341 -20.07 15.25 2.35
C PRO A 341 -20.44 13.76 2.53
N TYR A 342 -19.70 12.89 1.87
CA TYR A 342 -19.85 11.44 2.05
C TYR A 342 -19.68 11.12 3.54
N ASN A 343 -20.78 10.75 4.20
CA ASN A 343 -20.80 10.42 5.61
C ASN A 343 -20.95 8.91 5.75
N GLU A 344 -19.86 8.23 6.09
CA GLU A 344 -19.86 6.78 6.32
C GLU A 344 -20.89 6.35 7.38
N SER A 345 -21.18 7.23 8.35
CA SER A 345 -22.15 6.94 9.42
C SER A 345 -23.61 6.91 8.95
N GLU A 346 -23.91 7.45 7.76
CA GLU A 346 -25.25 7.44 7.18
C GLU A 346 -25.48 6.26 6.21
N ASN A 347 -24.48 5.39 6.04
CA ASN A 347 -24.66 4.15 5.29
C ASN A 347 -25.64 3.25 6.04
N PRO A 348 -26.83 2.90 5.48
CA PRO A 348 -27.84 2.11 6.17
C PRO A 348 -27.31 0.78 6.71
N ALA A 349 -26.36 0.16 5.99
CA ALA A 349 -25.73 -1.10 6.42
C ALA A 349 -24.83 -0.89 7.65
N ILE A 350 -24.08 0.20 7.74
CA ILE A 350 -23.24 0.51 8.91
C ILE A 350 -24.11 0.89 10.10
N THR A 351 -25.16 1.67 9.87
CA THR A 351 -26.12 2.06 10.92
C THR A 351 -26.82 0.82 11.49
N GLN A 352 -27.22 -0.11 10.64
CA GLN A 352 -27.86 -1.36 11.05
C GLN A 352 -26.87 -2.25 11.83
N LEU A 353 -25.64 -2.41 11.35
CA LEU A 353 -24.60 -3.18 12.03
C LEU A 353 -24.25 -2.59 13.41
N THR A 354 -24.16 -1.28 13.53
CA THR A 354 -23.91 -0.62 14.81
C THR A 354 -25.08 -0.73 15.78
N THR A 355 -26.30 -0.81 15.27
CA THR A 355 -27.51 -1.04 16.08
C THR A 355 -27.54 -2.49 16.57
N ASP A 356 -27.30 -3.46 15.69
CA ASP A 356 -27.26 -4.88 16.01
C ASP A 356 -26.15 -5.20 17.03
N LEU A 357 -24.97 -4.59 16.89
CA LEU A 357 -23.87 -4.72 17.86
C LEU A 357 -24.20 -4.14 19.23
N LYS A 358 -24.93 -3.03 19.27
CA LYS A 358 -25.41 -2.43 20.54
C LYS A 358 -26.48 -3.30 21.20
N GLU A 359 -27.40 -3.90 20.44
CA GLU A 359 -28.42 -4.81 20.95
C GLU A 359 -27.79 -6.10 21.46
N HIS A 360 -26.83 -6.69 20.76
CA HIS A 360 -26.11 -7.87 21.25
C HIS A 360 -25.23 -7.59 22.48
N GLY A 361 -24.55 -6.45 22.53
CA GLY A 361 -23.76 -6.05 23.69
C GLY A 361 -24.61 -5.73 24.92
N ALA A 362 -25.87 -5.31 24.73
CA ALA A 362 -26.80 -5.13 25.83
C ALA A 362 -27.30 -6.47 26.42
N LEU A 363 -27.45 -7.50 25.58
CA LEU A 363 -27.85 -8.84 26.03
C LEU A 363 -26.77 -9.58 26.82
N GLU A 364 -25.49 -9.34 26.56
CA GLU A 364 -24.39 -9.90 27.37
C GLU A 364 -24.32 -9.28 28.78
N ASN A 365 -24.71 -8.02 28.96
CA ASN A 365 -24.70 -7.38 30.26
C ASN A 365 -25.90 -7.76 31.14
N GLU A 366 -27.04 -8.13 30.56
CA GLU A 366 -28.21 -8.62 31.33
C GLU A 366 -28.04 -10.04 31.85
N HIS A 367 -27.22 -10.87 31.21
CA HIS A 367 -26.93 -12.24 31.68
C HIS A 367 -25.93 -12.32 32.85
N HIS A 368 -25.15 -11.23 33.08
CA HIS A 368 -24.19 -11.19 34.22
C HIS A 368 -24.79 -10.70 35.53
N ASP A 369 -25.91 -9.96 35.47
CA ASP A 369 -26.57 -9.45 36.69
C ASP A 369 -27.58 -10.44 37.32
N ASN A 370 -27.97 -11.50 36.63
CA ASN A 370 -28.90 -12.53 37.16
C ASN A 370 -28.22 -13.75 37.78
N ALA A 371 -26.90 -13.73 37.97
CA ALA A 371 -26.11 -14.83 38.57
C ALA A 371 -25.44 -14.42 39.90
N LYS A 372 -26.09 -13.53 40.71
CA LYS A 372 -25.68 -13.25 42.09
C LYS A 372 -26.82 -13.53 43.06
#